data_ad3556d251262fd8f307afae1370a35e
#
_entry.id   ad3556d251262fd8f307afae1370a35e
#
_cell.length_a   1.000
_cell.length_b   1.000
_cell.length_c   1.000
_cell.angle_alpha   90.00
_cell.angle_beta   90.00
_cell.angle_gamma   90.00
#
_symmetry.space_group_name_H-M   'P 1'
#
loop_
_entity.id
_entity.type
_entity.pdbx_description
1 polymer ?
#
loop_
_entity_poly.entity_id
_entity_poly.type
_entity_poly.pdbx_seq_one_letter_code
_entity_poly.pdbx_strand_id
1 'polypeptide(L)'
;MFVLEKEDKDFFDRIQEQNLNRQYELLTNCIEIGLKKGPASFDKYMLWALNHVAVANISQFGGRFRKEPIYVGNHIPPHFNEVADWMDRFISNIQENWYIWEPTELAAYGLWRLNWIHPFIEANGRTARAVCYYLLCARSGALFPGTKILPERIRENRHGYESALLAADRAWDDGHLDFSDMEAYVAGLLDAQLAEFGL
;
A
#
# COMPACT_ATOMS: atom_id res chain seq x y z
N MET A 1 -21.03 7.84 -3.29
CA MET A 1 -21.76 8.64 -2.29
C MET A 1 -21.09 8.39 -0.96
N PHE A 2 -20.61 9.43 -0.29
CA PHE A 2 -20.04 9.30 1.04
C PHE A 2 -21.16 8.99 2.04
N VAL A 3 -20.86 8.15 3.03
CA VAL A 3 -21.81 7.86 4.12
C VAL A 3 -21.91 9.04 5.09
N LEU A 4 -20.84 9.85 5.15
CA LEU A 4 -20.77 11.07 5.96
C LEU A 4 -20.58 12.28 5.05
N GLU A 5 -21.37 13.34 5.26
CA GLU A 5 -21.14 14.64 4.63
C GLU A 5 -19.91 15.29 5.29
N LYS A 6 -19.06 15.95 4.47
CA LYS A 6 -17.80 16.57 4.94
C LYS A 6 -18.01 17.77 5.87
N GLU A 7 -19.23 18.12 6.21
CA GLU A 7 -19.56 19.31 7.00
C GLU A 7 -19.18 19.17 8.49
N ASP A 8 -19.07 17.94 9.02
CA ASP A 8 -18.54 17.71 10.37
C ASP A 8 -17.11 17.17 10.30
N LYS A 9 -16.15 18.08 10.09
CA LYS A 9 -14.73 17.75 9.95
C LYS A 9 -14.18 16.98 11.15
N ASP A 10 -14.53 17.37 12.37
CA ASP A 10 -14.01 16.74 13.59
C ASP A 10 -14.52 15.30 13.74
N PHE A 11 -15.76 15.06 13.33
CA PHE A 11 -16.33 13.72 13.33
C PHE A 11 -15.69 12.85 12.24
N PHE A 12 -15.51 13.40 11.05
CA PHE A 12 -14.85 12.73 9.94
C PHE A 12 -13.39 12.35 10.29
N ASP A 13 -12.63 13.28 10.87
CA ASP A 13 -11.25 13.04 11.27
C ASP A 13 -11.16 11.94 12.35
N ARG A 14 -12.07 11.92 13.33
CA ARG A 14 -12.15 10.83 14.33
C ARG A 14 -12.45 9.47 13.70
N ILE A 15 -13.34 9.39 12.73
CA ILE A 15 -13.62 8.13 12.02
C ILE A 15 -12.41 7.70 11.21
N GLN A 16 -11.70 8.61 10.56
CA GLN A 16 -10.46 8.28 9.85
C GLN A 16 -9.39 7.73 10.79
N GLU A 17 -9.20 8.31 11.96
CA GLU A 17 -8.25 7.83 12.96
C GLU A 17 -8.63 6.43 13.48
N GLN A 18 -9.91 6.21 13.80
CA GLN A 18 -10.39 4.89 14.19
C GLN A 18 -10.18 3.83 13.09
N ASN A 19 -10.42 4.21 11.83
CA ASN A 19 -10.19 3.32 10.70
C ASN A 19 -8.70 3.01 10.50
N LEU A 20 -7.82 3.97 10.75
CA LEU A 20 -6.37 3.75 10.70
C LEU A 20 -5.94 2.71 11.74
N ASN A 21 -6.42 2.84 12.99
CA ASN A 21 -6.11 1.89 14.06
C ASN A 21 -6.63 0.48 13.73
N ARG A 22 -7.86 0.36 13.25
CA ARG A 22 -8.44 -0.93 12.81
C ARG A 22 -7.71 -1.53 11.61
N GLN A 23 -7.27 -0.69 10.67
CA GLN A 23 -6.47 -1.15 9.54
C GLN A 23 -5.12 -1.69 10.01
N TYR A 24 -4.51 -1.07 11.00
CA TYR A 24 -3.27 -1.55 11.59
C TYR A 24 -3.45 -2.90 12.32
N GLU A 25 -4.52 -3.06 13.10
CA GLU A 25 -4.84 -4.35 13.75
C GLU A 25 -5.04 -5.46 12.71
N LEU A 26 -5.82 -5.18 11.65
CA LEU A 26 -6.00 -6.13 10.54
C LEU A 26 -4.67 -6.43 9.84
N LEU A 27 -3.85 -5.41 9.59
CA LEU A 27 -2.54 -5.56 8.96
C LEU A 27 -1.62 -6.48 9.77
N THR A 28 -1.58 -6.33 11.10
CA THR A 28 -0.80 -7.19 11.98
C THR A 28 -1.23 -8.66 11.86
N ASN A 29 -2.54 -8.92 11.86
CA ASN A 29 -3.07 -10.27 11.63
C ASN A 29 -2.70 -10.82 10.24
N CYS A 30 -2.76 -9.98 9.20
CA CYS A 30 -2.32 -10.37 7.85
C CYS A 30 -0.82 -10.72 7.84
N ILE A 31 0.02 -9.95 8.52
CA ILE A 31 1.46 -10.21 8.63
C ILE A 31 1.69 -11.58 9.32
N GLU A 32 1.02 -11.86 10.43
CA GLU A 32 1.12 -13.15 11.11
C GLU A 32 0.73 -14.34 10.21
N ILE A 33 -0.28 -14.15 9.37
CA ILE A 33 -0.67 -15.15 8.36
C ILE A 33 0.42 -15.26 7.29
N GLY A 34 0.96 -14.12 6.83
CA GLY A 34 2.04 -14.06 5.85
C GLY A 34 3.30 -14.77 6.28
N LEU A 35 3.70 -14.61 7.54
CA LEU A 35 4.83 -15.30 8.15
C LEU A 35 4.67 -16.84 8.12
N LYS A 36 3.44 -17.33 8.19
CA LYS A 36 3.14 -18.77 8.19
C LYS A 36 2.88 -19.36 6.80
N LYS A 37 2.29 -18.58 5.91
CA LYS A 37 1.77 -19.05 4.61
C LYS A 37 2.57 -18.57 3.40
N GLY A 38 3.46 -17.58 3.59
CA GLY A 38 4.24 -17.00 2.51
C GLY A 38 3.37 -16.40 1.40
N PRO A 39 3.77 -16.55 0.12
CA PRO A 39 3.11 -15.89 -1.01
C PRO A 39 1.61 -16.19 -1.14
N ALA A 40 1.17 -17.37 -0.74
CA ALA A 40 -0.24 -17.77 -0.84
C ALA A 40 -1.20 -16.92 0.02
N SER A 41 -0.67 -16.14 0.97
CA SER A 41 -1.45 -15.21 1.80
C SER A 41 -1.65 -13.84 1.17
N PHE A 42 -0.93 -13.53 0.08
CA PHE A 42 -1.07 -12.28 -0.65
C PHE A 42 -2.09 -12.46 -1.78
N ASP A 43 -3.30 -12.00 -1.55
CA ASP A 43 -4.41 -12.15 -2.49
C ASP A 43 -5.31 -10.91 -2.56
N LYS A 44 -6.25 -10.90 -3.49
CA LYS A 44 -7.20 -9.80 -3.64
C LYS A 44 -8.12 -9.60 -2.44
N TYR A 45 -8.41 -10.65 -1.68
CA TYR A 45 -9.31 -10.57 -0.52
C TYR A 45 -8.63 -9.81 0.63
N MET A 46 -7.33 -10.04 0.83
CA MET A 46 -6.54 -9.25 1.77
C MET A 46 -6.52 -7.76 1.37
N LEU A 47 -6.29 -7.45 0.09
CA LEU A 47 -6.29 -6.08 -0.41
C LEU A 47 -7.65 -5.41 -0.24
N TRP A 48 -8.74 -6.12 -0.53
CA TRP A 48 -10.10 -5.63 -0.31
C TRP A 48 -10.39 -5.39 1.16
N ALA A 49 -10.00 -6.30 2.04
CA ALA A 49 -10.19 -6.15 3.48
C ALA A 49 -9.44 -4.93 4.04
N LEU A 50 -8.17 -4.75 3.68
CA LEU A 50 -7.36 -3.58 4.08
C LEU A 50 -7.97 -2.27 3.58
N ASN A 51 -8.44 -2.22 2.33
CA ASN A 51 -9.09 -1.05 1.80
C ASN A 51 -10.46 -0.79 2.46
N HIS A 52 -11.27 -1.84 2.65
CA HIS A 52 -12.59 -1.73 3.28
C HIS A 52 -12.49 -1.09 4.67
N VAL A 53 -11.59 -1.59 5.50
CA VAL A 53 -11.39 -1.06 6.85
C VAL A 53 -10.91 0.39 6.82
N ALA A 54 -10.03 0.73 5.88
CA ALA A 54 -9.53 2.11 5.74
C ALA A 54 -10.63 3.15 5.48
N VAL A 55 -11.74 2.75 4.85
CA VAL A 55 -12.84 3.67 4.48
C VAL A 55 -14.18 3.30 5.12
N ALA A 56 -14.17 2.42 6.14
CA ALA A 56 -15.39 2.00 6.84
C ALA A 56 -16.13 3.21 7.40
N ASN A 57 -17.46 3.25 7.23
CA ASN A 57 -18.35 4.36 7.60
C ASN A 57 -18.07 5.70 6.91
N ILE A 58 -17.11 5.75 5.95
CA ILE A 58 -16.78 6.94 5.16
C ILE A 58 -17.27 6.77 3.72
N SER A 59 -17.02 5.59 3.13
CA SER A 59 -17.35 5.32 1.75
C SER A 59 -18.04 3.96 1.60
N GLN A 60 -19.08 3.93 0.79
CA GLN A 60 -19.75 2.69 0.41
C GLN A 60 -18.96 1.85 -0.61
N PHE A 61 -17.87 2.40 -1.15
CA PHE A 61 -17.05 1.76 -2.19
C PHE A 61 -15.86 0.98 -1.64
N GLY A 62 -15.71 0.92 -0.32
CA GLY A 62 -14.62 0.19 0.33
C GLY A 62 -14.60 -1.31 0.00
N GLY A 63 -13.41 -1.85 -0.20
CA GLY A 63 -13.20 -3.28 -0.39
C GLY A 63 -13.59 -3.82 -1.77
N ARG A 64 -13.64 -2.99 -2.78
CA ARG A 64 -13.91 -3.39 -4.17
C ARG A 64 -13.15 -2.53 -5.17
N PHE A 65 -12.77 -3.11 -6.29
CA PHE A 65 -12.14 -2.36 -7.37
C PHE A 65 -13.13 -1.37 -7.99
N ARG A 66 -12.59 -0.22 -8.40
CA ARG A 66 -13.36 0.84 -9.06
C ARG A 66 -13.93 0.37 -10.39
N LYS A 67 -15.10 0.90 -10.72
CA LYS A 67 -15.79 0.70 -11.99
C LYS A 67 -16.04 2.01 -12.71
N GLU A 68 -15.30 3.04 -12.34
CA GLU A 68 -15.39 4.39 -12.89
C GLU A 68 -14.00 5.02 -13.00
N PRO A 69 -13.81 6.01 -13.88
CA PRO A 69 -12.56 6.71 -14.00
C PRO A 69 -12.27 7.54 -12.73
N ILE A 70 -10.98 7.65 -12.41
CA ILE A 70 -10.48 8.52 -11.35
C ILE A 70 -9.27 9.30 -11.84
N TYR A 71 -8.95 10.39 -11.16
CA TYR A 71 -7.82 11.25 -11.45
C TYR A 71 -6.93 11.37 -10.22
N VAL A 72 -5.62 11.28 -10.39
CA VAL A 72 -4.64 11.28 -9.30
C VAL A 72 -3.54 12.30 -9.61
N GLY A 73 -3.80 13.56 -9.34
CA GLY A 73 -2.89 14.64 -9.75
C GLY A 73 -2.64 14.60 -11.26
N ASN A 74 -1.37 14.45 -11.67
CA ASN A 74 -0.97 14.32 -13.07
C ASN A 74 -0.88 12.86 -13.56
N HIS A 75 -1.01 11.88 -12.65
CA HIS A 75 -1.01 10.47 -13.02
C HIS A 75 -2.39 10.06 -13.57
N ILE A 76 -2.38 9.34 -14.67
CA ILE A 76 -3.57 8.76 -15.29
C ILE A 76 -3.54 7.24 -15.05
N PRO A 77 -4.30 6.75 -14.07
CA PRO A 77 -4.36 5.31 -13.80
C PRO A 77 -4.95 4.52 -14.99
N PRO A 78 -4.68 3.22 -15.10
CA PRO A 78 -5.30 2.36 -16.10
C PRO A 78 -6.81 2.53 -16.17
N HIS A 79 -7.39 2.27 -17.35
CA HIS A 79 -8.84 2.32 -17.51
C HIS A 79 -9.53 1.35 -16.53
N PHE A 80 -10.68 1.75 -15.99
CA PHE A 80 -11.34 0.96 -14.93
C PHE A 80 -11.73 -0.47 -15.35
N ASN A 81 -11.97 -0.71 -16.64
CA ASN A 81 -12.23 -2.05 -17.17
C ASN A 81 -10.98 -2.97 -17.13
N GLU A 82 -9.78 -2.39 -17.03
CA GLU A 82 -8.50 -3.12 -16.98
C GLU A 82 -8.00 -3.36 -15.56
N VAL A 83 -8.63 -2.72 -14.57
CA VAL A 83 -8.15 -2.77 -13.18
C VAL A 83 -8.08 -4.19 -12.65
N ALA A 84 -9.06 -5.04 -12.96
CA ALA A 84 -9.06 -6.42 -12.49
C ALA A 84 -7.84 -7.19 -13.05
N ASP A 85 -7.56 -7.07 -14.35
CA ASP A 85 -6.43 -7.72 -15.01
C ASP A 85 -5.09 -7.21 -14.47
N TRP A 86 -4.96 -5.90 -14.26
CA TRP A 86 -3.77 -5.31 -13.65
C TRP A 86 -3.55 -5.79 -12.22
N MET A 87 -4.62 -5.96 -11.44
CA MET A 87 -4.52 -6.47 -10.08
C MET A 87 -4.18 -7.95 -10.03
N ASP A 88 -4.71 -8.76 -10.95
CA ASP A 88 -4.35 -10.17 -11.06
C ASP A 88 -2.86 -10.33 -11.43
N ARG A 89 -2.36 -9.54 -12.39
CA ARG A 89 -0.93 -9.49 -12.74
C ARG A 89 -0.05 -9.00 -11.58
N PHE A 90 -0.51 -7.98 -10.85
CA PHE A 90 0.19 -7.47 -9.67
C PHE A 90 0.35 -8.53 -8.60
N ILE A 91 -0.73 -9.25 -8.28
CA ILE A 91 -0.72 -10.31 -7.27
C ILE A 91 0.18 -11.47 -7.72
N SER A 92 0.04 -11.92 -8.98
CA SER A 92 0.90 -12.98 -9.53
C SER A 92 2.37 -12.59 -9.49
N ASN A 93 2.71 -11.36 -9.90
CA ASN A 93 4.08 -10.87 -9.89
C ASN A 93 4.69 -10.85 -8.47
N ILE A 94 3.95 -10.41 -7.46
CA ILE A 94 4.37 -10.48 -6.05
C ILE A 94 4.60 -11.93 -5.62
N GLN A 95 3.68 -12.83 -5.95
CA GLN A 95 3.79 -14.25 -5.54
C GLN A 95 4.96 -14.96 -6.23
N GLU A 96 5.18 -14.72 -7.52
CA GLU A 96 6.26 -15.30 -8.32
C GLU A 96 7.64 -14.82 -7.85
N ASN A 97 7.75 -13.55 -7.48
CA ASN A 97 9.00 -12.95 -7.02
C ASN A 97 9.20 -13.01 -5.50
N TRP A 98 8.29 -13.64 -4.76
CA TRP A 98 8.32 -13.67 -3.30
C TRP A 98 9.65 -14.12 -2.69
N TYR A 99 10.31 -15.12 -3.29
CA TYR A 99 11.58 -15.64 -2.83
C TYR A 99 12.78 -15.25 -3.72
N ILE A 100 12.51 -14.46 -4.77
CA ILE A 100 13.54 -14.02 -5.72
C ILE A 100 14.05 -12.64 -5.35
N TRP A 101 13.11 -11.72 -5.08
CA TRP A 101 13.43 -10.34 -4.72
C TRP A 101 13.74 -10.20 -3.23
N GLU A 102 14.58 -9.21 -2.92
CA GLU A 102 14.81 -8.82 -1.54
C GLU A 102 13.54 -8.25 -0.89
N PRO A 103 13.41 -8.31 0.46
CA PRO A 103 12.22 -7.81 1.14
C PRO A 103 11.90 -6.35 0.84
N THR A 104 12.92 -5.49 0.75
CA THR A 104 12.79 -4.07 0.41
C THR A 104 12.33 -3.87 -1.03
N GLU A 105 12.89 -4.64 -1.96
CA GLU A 105 12.53 -4.63 -3.37
C GLU A 105 11.06 -5.03 -3.57
N LEU A 106 10.64 -6.15 -2.95
CA LEU A 106 9.25 -6.62 -3.03
C LEU A 106 8.26 -5.60 -2.43
N ALA A 107 8.61 -4.99 -1.30
CA ALA A 107 7.80 -3.96 -0.64
C ALA A 107 7.72 -2.67 -1.46
N ALA A 108 8.82 -2.25 -2.07
CA ALA A 108 8.88 -1.08 -2.94
C ALA A 108 8.03 -1.26 -4.20
N TYR A 109 8.15 -2.41 -4.86
CA TYR A 109 7.29 -2.76 -5.99
C TYR A 109 5.81 -2.73 -5.58
N GLY A 110 5.46 -3.34 -4.45
CA GLY A 110 4.10 -3.33 -3.92
C GLY A 110 3.55 -1.93 -3.69
N LEU A 111 4.38 -1.05 -3.10
CA LEU A 111 4.03 0.34 -2.82
C LEU A 111 3.80 1.14 -4.11
N TRP A 112 4.76 1.09 -5.04
CA TRP A 112 4.67 1.80 -6.31
C TRP A 112 3.52 1.28 -7.17
N ARG A 113 3.51 -0.03 -7.45
CA ARG A 113 2.60 -0.61 -8.45
C ARG A 113 1.13 -0.48 -8.05
N LEU A 114 0.83 -0.63 -6.75
CA LEU A 114 -0.54 -0.44 -6.27
C LEU A 114 -1.01 1.02 -6.39
N ASN A 115 -0.10 1.99 -6.19
CA ASN A 115 -0.41 3.39 -6.44
C ASN A 115 -0.57 3.70 -7.93
N TRP A 116 0.23 3.09 -8.80
CA TRP A 116 0.12 3.25 -10.25
C TRP A 116 -1.22 2.69 -10.78
N ILE A 117 -1.62 1.49 -10.35
CA ILE A 117 -2.92 0.90 -10.75
C ILE A 117 -4.08 1.70 -10.17
N HIS A 118 -3.95 2.19 -8.94
CA HIS A 118 -4.96 2.94 -8.20
C HIS A 118 -6.34 2.27 -8.22
N PRO A 119 -6.43 1.02 -7.70
CA PRO A 119 -7.57 0.14 -8.00
C PRO A 119 -8.86 0.50 -7.26
N PHE A 120 -8.81 1.36 -6.27
CA PHE A 120 -9.96 1.71 -5.42
C PHE A 120 -10.45 3.14 -5.71
N ILE A 121 -11.69 3.44 -5.33
CA ILE A 121 -12.22 4.80 -5.39
C ILE A 121 -11.52 5.70 -4.35
N GLU A 122 -11.21 5.13 -3.17
CA GLU A 122 -10.58 5.86 -2.07
C GLU A 122 -9.56 5.02 -1.32
N ALA A 123 -8.71 5.68 -0.53
CA ALA A 123 -7.71 5.09 0.35
C ALA A 123 -6.63 4.24 -0.36
N ASN A 124 -6.37 4.47 -1.67
CA ASN A 124 -5.31 3.75 -2.37
C ASN A 124 -3.95 3.92 -1.68
N GLY A 125 -3.57 5.14 -1.33
CA GLY A 125 -2.31 5.41 -0.63
C GLY A 125 -2.21 4.75 0.75
N ARG A 126 -3.31 4.70 1.53
CA ARG A 126 -3.35 3.98 2.82
C ARG A 126 -3.17 2.49 2.60
N THR A 127 -3.89 1.93 1.63
CA THR A 127 -3.80 0.51 1.28
C THR A 127 -2.41 0.15 0.75
N ALA A 128 -1.82 0.96 -0.12
CA ALA A 128 -0.48 0.72 -0.66
C ALA A 128 0.61 0.75 0.42
N ARG A 129 0.54 1.67 1.38
CA ARG A 129 1.47 1.71 2.51
C ARG A 129 1.32 0.50 3.44
N ALA A 130 0.08 0.06 3.68
CA ALA A 130 -0.18 -1.16 4.44
C ALA A 130 0.37 -2.41 3.73
N VAL A 131 0.19 -2.51 2.41
CA VAL A 131 0.74 -3.58 1.57
C VAL A 131 2.27 -3.58 1.58
N CYS A 132 2.90 -2.41 1.45
CA CYS A 132 4.36 -2.27 1.56
C CYS A 132 4.89 -2.86 2.87
N TYR A 133 4.29 -2.46 3.98
CA TYR A 133 4.71 -2.96 5.30
C TYR A 133 4.41 -4.45 5.49
N TYR A 134 3.28 -4.92 4.98
CA TYR A 134 2.96 -6.35 4.97
C TYR A 134 4.03 -7.17 4.23
N LEU A 135 4.37 -6.78 2.99
CA LEU A 135 5.37 -7.47 2.18
C LEU A 135 6.73 -7.47 2.84
N LEU A 136 7.13 -6.32 3.38
CA LEU A 136 8.39 -6.17 4.09
C LEU A 136 8.47 -7.12 5.30
N CYS A 137 7.49 -7.09 6.20
CA CYS A 137 7.48 -7.92 7.41
C CYS A 137 7.36 -9.41 7.08
N ALA A 138 6.40 -9.78 6.24
CA ALA A 138 6.14 -11.18 5.90
C ALA A 138 7.33 -11.82 5.18
N ARG A 139 8.03 -11.05 4.34
CA ARG A 139 9.20 -11.53 3.60
C ARG A 139 10.48 -11.55 4.44
N SER A 140 10.63 -10.61 5.37
CA SER A 140 11.76 -10.59 6.33
C SER A 140 11.61 -11.60 7.47
N GLY A 141 10.45 -12.24 7.60
CA GLY A 141 10.22 -13.24 8.65
C GLY A 141 9.91 -12.68 10.03
N ALA A 142 9.68 -11.36 10.17
CA ALA A 142 9.42 -10.71 11.44
C ALA A 142 8.54 -9.47 11.32
N LEU A 143 7.78 -9.17 12.38
CA LEU A 143 7.16 -7.86 12.56
C LEU A 143 8.23 -6.90 13.11
N PHE A 144 8.49 -5.81 12.40
CA PHE A 144 9.50 -4.84 12.83
C PHE A 144 8.99 -4.00 14.01
N PRO A 145 9.84 -3.79 15.05
CA PRO A 145 9.48 -2.92 16.16
C PRO A 145 9.40 -1.46 15.71
N GLY A 146 8.62 -0.66 16.41
CA GLY A 146 8.52 0.78 16.15
C GLY A 146 7.37 1.41 16.89
N THR A 147 7.61 2.60 17.47
CA THR A 147 6.54 3.48 17.92
C THR A 147 5.91 4.20 16.75
N LYS A 148 6.71 4.49 15.72
CA LYS A 148 6.30 5.01 14.44
C LYS A 148 6.76 4.05 13.32
N ILE A 149 5.84 3.28 12.79
CA ILE A 149 6.10 2.26 11.78
C ILE A 149 6.20 2.84 10.36
N LEU A 150 6.76 2.07 9.44
CA LEU A 150 7.02 2.47 8.05
C LEU A 150 5.82 3.16 7.35
N PRO A 151 4.56 2.70 7.42
CA PRO A 151 3.42 3.38 6.81
C PRO A 151 3.24 4.84 7.27
N GLU A 152 3.53 5.13 8.53
CA GLU A 152 3.46 6.50 9.08
C GLU A 152 4.64 7.34 8.62
N ARG A 153 5.84 6.77 8.60
CA ARG A 153 7.05 7.43 8.10
C ARG A 153 6.90 7.82 6.63
N ILE A 154 6.34 6.96 5.80
CA ILE A 154 6.03 7.27 4.39
C ILE A 154 5.02 8.43 4.30
N ARG A 155 3.98 8.44 5.15
CA ARG A 155 2.98 9.51 5.18
C ARG A 155 3.60 10.87 5.51
N GLU A 156 4.57 10.90 6.43
CA GLU A 156 5.23 12.13 6.87
C GLU A 156 6.31 12.60 5.90
N ASN A 157 7.02 11.69 5.25
CA ASN A 157 8.03 12.00 4.24
C ASN A 157 7.44 12.03 2.83
N ARG A 158 6.44 12.89 2.64
CA ARG A 158 5.65 12.96 1.41
C ARG A 158 6.49 13.31 0.19
N HIS A 159 7.43 14.24 0.30
CA HIS A 159 8.25 14.69 -0.83
C HIS A 159 9.11 13.55 -1.40
N GLY A 160 9.84 12.82 -0.55
CA GLY A 160 10.64 11.66 -0.98
C GLY A 160 9.76 10.58 -1.62
N TYR A 161 8.58 10.34 -1.05
CA TYR A 161 7.62 9.39 -1.59
C TYR A 161 7.12 9.76 -2.99
N GLU A 162 6.69 11.01 -3.19
CA GLU A 162 6.21 11.49 -4.49
C GLU A 162 7.33 11.48 -5.55
N SER A 163 8.56 11.82 -5.17
CA SER A 163 9.71 11.75 -6.07
C SER A 163 10.00 10.32 -6.53
N ALA A 164 9.99 9.36 -5.61
CA ALA A 164 10.21 7.95 -5.93
C ALA A 164 9.08 7.35 -6.79
N LEU A 165 7.81 7.72 -6.55
CA LEU A 165 6.69 7.35 -7.41
C LEU A 165 6.89 7.86 -8.83
N LEU A 166 7.20 9.15 -9.00
CA LEU A 166 7.41 9.76 -10.31
C LEU A 166 8.60 9.16 -11.08
N ALA A 167 9.68 8.77 -10.38
CA ALA A 167 10.81 8.11 -11.02
C ALA A 167 10.41 6.74 -11.61
N ALA A 168 9.73 5.93 -10.81
CA ALA A 168 9.25 4.62 -11.26
C ALA A 168 8.17 4.70 -12.35
N ASP A 169 7.28 5.70 -12.28
CA ASP A 169 6.28 5.95 -13.33
C ASP A 169 6.95 6.31 -14.67
N ARG A 170 7.98 7.19 -14.65
CA ARG A 170 8.74 7.55 -15.86
C ARG A 170 9.46 6.35 -16.47
N ALA A 171 10.14 5.56 -15.64
CA ALA A 171 10.81 4.34 -16.11
C ALA A 171 9.80 3.39 -16.78
N TRP A 172 8.63 3.22 -16.19
CA TRP A 172 7.57 2.40 -16.75
C TRP A 172 7.03 2.93 -18.08
N ASP A 173 6.83 4.24 -18.19
CA ASP A 173 6.37 4.91 -19.43
C ASP A 173 7.41 4.79 -20.55
N ASP A 174 8.71 4.76 -20.20
CA ASP A 174 9.83 4.52 -21.12
C ASP A 174 10.03 3.02 -21.45
N GLY A 175 9.16 2.13 -20.94
CA GLY A 175 9.18 0.68 -21.20
C GLY A 175 10.15 -0.12 -20.34
N HIS A 176 10.61 0.43 -19.23
CA HIS A 176 11.52 -0.21 -18.29
C HIS A 176 10.82 -0.44 -16.93
N LEU A 177 11.10 -1.60 -16.33
CA LEU A 177 10.69 -1.86 -14.96
C LEU A 177 11.86 -1.46 -14.04
N ASP A 178 11.85 -0.21 -13.59
CA ASP A 178 12.83 0.31 -12.63
C ASP A 178 12.10 1.09 -11.52
N PHE A 179 12.22 0.61 -10.31
CA PHE A 179 11.68 1.21 -9.08
C PHE A 179 12.76 1.29 -7.98
N SER A 180 14.03 1.35 -8.38
CA SER A 180 15.18 1.41 -7.48
C SER A 180 15.15 2.62 -6.53
N ASP A 181 14.67 3.77 -7.01
CA ASP A 181 14.48 4.96 -6.16
C ASP A 181 13.41 4.70 -5.07
N MET A 182 12.36 3.95 -5.37
CA MET A 182 11.36 3.56 -4.40
C MET A 182 11.92 2.54 -3.39
N GLU A 183 12.76 1.62 -3.85
CA GLU A 183 13.44 0.67 -2.97
C GLU A 183 14.39 1.40 -2.00
N ALA A 184 15.25 2.28 -2.51
CA ALA A 184 16.15 3.08 -1.68
C ALA A 184 15.36 3.94 -0.65
N TYR A 185 14.22 4.49 -1.07
CA TYR A 185 13.34 5.24 -0.19
C TYR A 185 12.76 4.37 0.94
N VAL A 186 12.24 3.19 0.62
CA VAL A 186 11.69 2.24 1.60
C VAL A 186 12.78 1.75 2.56
N ALA A 187 13.95 1.38 2.03
CA ALA A 187 15.09 0.93 2.83
C ALA A 187 15.55 2.00 3.82
N GLY A 188 15.73 3.23 3.37
CA GLY A 188 16.14 4.34 4.25
C GLY A 188 15.14 4.65 5.37
N LEU A 189 13.84 4.50 5.12
CA LEU A 189 12.83 4.66 6.17
C LEU A 189 12.77 3.48 7.13
N LEU A 190 13.05 2.26 6.66
CA LEU A 190 13.19 1.08 7.51
C LEU A 190 14.40 1.22 8.43
N ASP A 191 15.56 1.61 7.88
CA ASP A 191 16.78 1.85 8.67
C ASP A 191 16.53 2.88 9.77
N ALA A 192 15.84 3.98 9.43
CA ALA A 192 15.44 4.99 10.41
C ALA A 192 14.47 4.47 11.47
N GLN A 193 13.61 3.51 11.14
CA GLN A 193 12.74 2.83 12.11
C GLN A 193 13.54 1.93 13.05
N LEU A 194 14.46 1.13 12.50
CA LEU A 194 15.26 0.16 13.28
C LEU A 194 16.29 0.83 14.18
N ALA A 195 16.88 1.94 13.74
CA ALA A 195 17.84 2.71 14.51
C ALA A 195 17.28 3.22 15.85
N GLU A 196 15.95 3.42 15.96
CA GLU A 196 15.29 3.77 17.23
C GLU A 196 15.39 2.66 18.29
N PHE A 197 15.69 1.43 17.87
CA PHE A 197 15.82 0.25 18.73
C PHE A 197 17.24 -0.29 18.80
N GLY A 198 18.20 0.40 18.18
CA GLY A 198 19.61 -0.01 18.16
C GLY A 198 19.86 -1.27 17.30
N LEU A 199 19.03 -1.48 16.30
CA LEU A 199 19.08 -2.59 15.33
C LEU A 199 19.65 -2.11 14.01
#